data_63ab87766c4c96d93630d2585074c9d2
#
_entry.id   63ab87766c4c96d93630d2585074c9d2
#
_cell.length_a   1.000
_cell.length_b   1.000
_cell.length_c   1.000
_cell.angle_alpha   90.00
_cell.angle_beta   90.00
_cell.angle_gamma   90.00
#
_symmetry.space_group_name_H-M   'P 1'
#
loop_
_entity.id
_entity.type
_entity.pdbx_description
1 polymer ?
#
loop_
_entity_poly.entity_id
_entity_poly.type
_entity_poly.pdbx_seq_one_letter_code
_entity_poly.pdbx_strand_id
1 'polypeptide(L)'
;FRAEPLEGSEQDKASYSLLKRRKILRLVSQWVLLYGRLLQGDRSTTALLQGPRAGDLGGAGNCWPHMTPPPSHPQARSSTPGLSGQEEAVLTSSCTLRAQDKVPYEIYRPDHSCVTTVLPVNASVRDVLRSLAPRLGRDGEHILVKVNSAGEKVGLPLDAVGVFTALGLNERLFAVTVEELGGLTPHPEQLGPQVGSSETLDLISSKDLASHLTDYDWNLFKSIHQVEMIHYIMGPQKFHDVTTANLERVMRRFNELQYWVATELCLCPEVGRRAQLLRKFIKLAAHLKEQKNLNSFFAVMFGVSNTAVSRLAKTWERLPHKIRKLHSALERMLDPSWNHRVYRLAVAKLSPPLIPFVPLLLKDMTFIHEGNRTLAENLINFEKMHMMAKTVRVLQRCRGQAHAPMSPLRNRSPHRPEDPKGVRISTCSEQSLSVRSPVSTWAYLQHLRAIDSQKELLRLSRDLES
;
A
#
# COMPACT_ATOMS: atom_id res chain seq x y z
N PHE A 1 23.30 -4.26 -17.28
CA PHE A 1 24.10 -4.88 -16.18
C PHE A 1 25.14 -5.82 -16.80
N ARG A 2 26.42 -5.49 -16.71
CA ARG A 2 27.47 -6.47 -17.01
C ARG A 2 27.47 -7.54 -15.91
N ALA A 3 27.39 -8.79 -16.29
CA ALA A 3 27.30 -9.90 -15.35
C ALA A 3 28.66 -10.28 -14.73
N GLU A 4 29.76 -9.77 -15.26
CA GLU A 4 31.14 -10.18 -14.93
C GLU A 4 31.97 -9.00 -14.43
N PRO A 5 32.82 -9.17 -13.42
CA PRO A 5 33.83 -8.19 -13.06
C PRO A 5 34.88 -8.07 -14.18
N LEU A 6 35.41 -6.87 -14.37
CA LEU A 6 36.41 -6.60 -15.42
C LEU A 6 37.78 -7.24 -15.13
N GLU A 7 38.08 -7.60 -13.86
CA GLU A 7 39.32 -8.14 -13.39
C GLU A 7 39.11 -9.37 -12.49
N GLY A 8 40.01 -10.33 -12.46
CA GLY A 8 39.97 -11.54 -11.65
C GLY A 8 40.10 -12.83 -12.46
N SER A 9 40.32 -13.95 -11.76
CA SER A 9 40.40 -15.28 -12.38
C SER A 9 39.03 -15.70 -12.96
N GLU A 10 39.02 -16.63 -13.91
CA GLU A 10 37.76 -17.15 -14.50
C GLU A 10 36.83 -17.80 -13.45
N GLN A 11 37.42 -18.43 -12.40
CA GLN A 11 36.67 -18.96 -11.28
C GLN A 11 36.01 -17.86 -10.43
N ASP A 12 36.73 -16.75 -10.20
CA ASP A 12 36.18 -15.59 -9.46
C ASP A 12 35.04 -14.91 -10.25
N LYS A 13 35.22 -14.79 -11.56
CA LYS A 13 34.21 -14.26 -12.47
C LYS A 13 32.93 -15.14 -12.49
N ALA A 14 33.12 -16.47 -12.57
CA ALA A 14 32.01 -17.41 -12.54
C ALA A 14 31.27 -17.39 -11.19
N SER A 15 31.98 -17.37 -10.07
CA SER A 15 31.42 -17.27 -8.72
C SER A 15 30.67 -15.95 -8.50
N TYR A 16 31.24 -14.85 -8.98
CA TYR A 16 30.60 -13.53 -8.92
C TYR A 16 29.31 -13.48 -9.77
N SER A 17 29.37 -14.03 -11.00
CA SER A 17 28.22 -14.11 -11.89
C SER A 17 27.09 -14.94 -11.28
N LEU A 18 27.42 -16.10 -10.68
CA LEU A 18 26.46 -16.97 -10.00
C LEU A 18 25.82 -16.27 -8.79
N LEU A 19 26.63 -15.60 -7.96
CA LEU A 19 26.15 -14.85 -6.79
C LEU A 19 25.23 -13.69 -7.22
N LYS A 20 25.57 -13.00 -8.29
CA LYS A 20 24.79 -11.90 -8.85
C LYS A 20 23.48 -12.40 -9.45
N ARG A 21 23.48 -13.53 -10.17
CA ARG A 21 22.25 -14.18 -10.67
C ARG A 21 21.33 -14.62 -9.54
N ARG A 22 21.86 -15.22 -8.47
CA ARG A 22 21.07 -15.57 -7.25
C ARG A 22 20.45 -14.34 -6.59
N LYS A 23 21.19 -13.24 -6.48
CA LYS A 23 20.68 -11.98 -5.93
C LYS A 23 19.57 -11.40 -6.81
N ILE A 24 19.75 -11.40 -8.12
CA ILE A 24 18.73 -10.94 -9.07
C ILE A 24 17.47 -11.80 -8.97
N LEU A 25 17.59 -13.13 -8.94
CA LEU A 25 16.47 -14.05 -8.78
C LEU A 25 15.72 -13.82 -7.46
N ARG A 26 16.46 -13.64 -6.35
CA ARG A 26 15.86 -13.32 -5.05
C ARG A 26 15.13 -11.97 -5.08
N LEU A 27 15.69 -10.99 -5.74
CA LEU A 27 15.11 -9.66 -5.93
C LEU A 27 13.85 -9.73 -6.78
N VAL A 28 13.87 -10.47 -7.88
CA VAL A 28 12.69 -10.72 -8.73
C VAL A 28 11.63 -11.48 -7.95
N SER A 29 12.00 -12.49 -7.16
CA SER A 29 11.06 -13.24 -6.31
C SER A 29 10.42 -12.36 -5.23
N GLN A 30 11.20 -11.53 -4.54
CA GLN A 30 10.68 -10.56 -3.58
C GLN A 30 9.79 -9.51 -4.26
N TRP A 31 10.17 -9.10 -5.45
CA TRP A 31 9.39 -8.15 -6.23
C TRP A 31 8.07 -8.76 -6.71
N VAL A 32 8.09 -10.01 -7.14
CA VAL A 32 6.88 -10.77 -7.50
C VAL A 32 5.99 -11.00 -6.28
N LEU A 33 6.56 -11.26 -5.10
CA LEU A 33 5.81 -11.42 -3.86
C LEU A 33 5.17 -10.10 -3.40
N LEU A 34 5.88 -8.97 -3.53
CA LEU A 34 5.40 -7.66 -3.08
C LEU A 34 4.50 -6.97 -4.12
N TYR A 35 4.80 -7.16 -5.39
CA TYR A 35 4.19 -6.43 -6.50
C TYR A 35 3.73 -7.33 -7.65
N GLY A 36 3.72 -8.65 -7.47
CA GLY A 36 3.43 -9.61 -8.54
C GLY A 36 2.07 -9.40 -9.19
N ARG A 37 1.11 -8.88 -8.42
CA ARG A 37 -0.22 -8.48 -8.93
C ARG A 37 -0.17 -7.21 -9.77
N LEU A 38 0.80 -6.30 -9.54
CA LEU A 38 1.05 -5.10 -10.36
C LEU A 38 1.76 -5.44 -11.67
N LEU A 39 2.44 -6.59 -11.70
CA LEU A 39 3.20 -7.07 -12.86
C LEU A 39 2.40 -8.03 -13.75
N GLN A 40 1.23 -8.49 -13.30
CA GLN A 40 0.33 -9.31 -14.09
C GLN A 40 -0.26 -8.48 -15.24
N GLY A 41 0.23 -8.72 -16.44
CA GLY A 41 -0.20 -8.03 -17.66
C GLY A 41 0.93 -7.35 -18.43
N ASP A 42 2.11 -7.19 -17.84
CA ASP A 42 3.28 -6.72 -18.58
C ASP A 42 3.95 -7.89 -19.32
N ARG A 43 3.93 -7.85 -20.65
CA ARG A 43 4.52 -8.88 -21.53
C ARG A 43 6.03 -9.06 -21.32
N SER A 44 6.76 -8.01 -20.95
CA SER A 44 8.19 -8.05 -20.69
C SER A 44 8.52 -8.79 -19.40
N THR A 45 7.69 -8.64 -18.38
CA THR A 45 7.84 -9.31 -17.09
C THR A 45 7.46 -10.79 -17.16
N THR A 46 6.42 -11.11 -17.93
CA THR A 46 6.00 -12.51 -18.14
C THR A 46 7.08 -13.31 -18.88
N ALA A 47 7.75 -12.73 -19.86
CA ALA A 47 8.87 -13.35 -20.57
C ALA A 47 10.09 -13.59 -19.67
N LEU A 48 10.36 -12.70 -18.70
CA LEU A 48 11.46 -12.82 -17.73
C LEU A 48 11.21 -13.91 -16.67
N LEU A 49 9.95 -14.13 -16.31
CA LEU A 49 9.53 -15.13 -15.31
C LEU A 49 9.37 -16.54 -15.91
N GLN A 50 9.28 -16.67 -17.23
CA GLN A 50 9.21 -17.95 -17.95
C GLN A 50 10.58 -18.55 -18.28
N GLY A 51 11.69 -17.94 -17.83
CA GLY A 51 13.04 -18.51 -17.94
C GLY A 51 13.19 -19.79 -17.09
N PRO A 52 14.25 -20.60 -17.32
CA PRO A 52 14.36 -21.96 -16.82
C PRO A 52 14.22 -22.06 -15.30
N ARG A 53 13.37 -22.98 -14.86
CA ARG A 53 13.13 -23.33 -13.45
C ARG A 53 14.43 -23.75 -12.78
N ALA A 54 14.80 -23.06 -11.70
CA ALA A 54 15.90 -23.45 -10.86
C ALA A 54 15.51 -24.66 -9.98
N GLY A 55 15.74 -25.86 -10.47
CA GLY A 55 15.96 -27.04 -9.65
C GLY A 55 17.42 -27.06 -9.23
N ASP A 56 17.68 -27.51 -7.99
CA ASP A 56 18.96 -27.80 -7.37
C ASP A 56 19.83 -26.63 -6.93
N LEU A 57 19.78 -26.36 -5.62
CA LEU A 57 20.96 -25.96 -4.83
C LEU A 57 20.68 -26.16 -3.32
N GLY A 58 21.28 -27.21 -2.78
CA GLY A 58 21.33 -27.51 -1.35
C GLY A 58 22.24 -26.57 -0.55
N GLY A 59 21.87 -26.44 0.67
CA GLY A 59 22.52 -26.15 1.96
C GLY A 59 23.86 -25.50 2.10
N ALA A 60 23.90 -24.51 3.02
CA ALA A 60 24.94 -24.23 4.04
C ALA A 60 24.53 -22.94 4.78
N GLY A 61 24.35 -22.89 5.99
CA GLY A 61 25.08 -22.88 7.22
C GLY A 61 25.42 -21.46 7.70
N ASN A 62 24.81 -21.03 8.84
CA ASN A 62 25.00 -19.75 9.55
C ASN A 62 26.42 -19.57 10.10
N CYS A 63 26.92 -18.33 10.12
CA CYS A 63 27.78 -17.79 11.17
C CYS A 63 27.82 -16.26 11.13
N TRP A 64 27.42 -15.61 12.23
CA TRP A 64 27.71 -14.21 12.54
C TRP A 64 28.06 -14.04 14.02
N PRO A 65 29.07 -13.24 14.40
CA PRO A 65 29.45 -13.00 15.78
C PRO A 65 28.70 -11.81 16.41
N HIS A 66 28.48 -11.93 17.73
CA HIS A 66 27.84 -10.96 18.60
C HIS A 66 28.66 -9.69 18.81
N MET A 67 27.98 -8.53 18.83
CA MET A 67 28.47 -7.29 19.46
C MET A 67 27.44 -6.77 20.45
N THR A 68 27.91 -6.45 21.64
CA THR A 68 27.15 -5.95 22.81
C THR A 68 26.93 -4.44 22.75
N PRO A 69 25.86 -3.89 23.33
CA PRO A 69 25.56 -2.46 23.36
C PRO A 69 26.08 -1.78 24.66
N PRO A 70 26.31 -0.44 24.65
CA PRO A 70 26.65 0.34 25.85
C PRO A 70 25.42 0.86 26.61
N PRO A 71 25.55 1.34 27.87
CA PRO A 71 24.49 1.40 28.83
C PRO A 71 23.65 2.70 28.84
N SER A 72 22.47 2.57 29.44
CA SER A 72 21.41 3.56 29.65
C SER A 72 21.65 4.52 30.80
N HIS A 73 21.10 5.74 30.72
CA HIS A 73 20.84 6.63 31.86
C HIS A 73 19.40 7.23 31.86
N PRO A 74 18.88 7.80 32.97
CA PRO A 74 17.58 7.41 33.48
C PRO A 74 16.43 8.45 33.42
N GLN A 75 15.26 7.95 33.65
CA GLN A 75 13.91 8.43 33.99
C GLN A 75 13.68 9.88 34.42
N ALA A 76 12.56 10.44 33.93
CA ALA A 76 11.70 11.34 34.71
C ALA A 76 10.22 10.93 34.53
N ARG A 77 9.54 10.83 35.72
CA ARG A 77 8.11 10.48 35.87
C ARG A 77 7.22 11.70 35.60
N SER A 78 6.04 11.50 35.08
CA SER A 78 4.83 12.21 35.53
C SER A 78 3.54 11.51 35.10
N SER A 79 2.64 11.51 36.01
CA SER A 79 1.33 10.94 36.29
C SER A 79 0.23 11.17 35.24
N THR A 80 -0.69 10.19 35.23
CA THR A 80 -1.99 10.08 34.54
C THR A 80 -3.01 11.17 34.91
N PRO A 81 -4.10 11.39 34.11
CA PRO A 81 -5.31 10.59 34.29
C PRO A 81 -6.03 10.17 32.97
N GLY A 82 -6.92 9.20 33.12
CA GLY A 82 -7.59 8.46 32.05
C GLY A 82 -8.60 9.23 31.20
N LEU A 83 -8.80 8.69 29.99
CA LEU A 83 -9.95 8.99 29.11
C LEU A 83 -10.26 7.74 28.28
N SER A 84 -11.40 7.16 28.58
CA SER A 84 -12.07 6.15 27.75
C SER A 84 -12.71 6.85 26.53
N GLY A 85 -12.51 6.33 25.34
CA GLY A 85 -13.27 6.71 24.15
C GLY A 85 -12.49 7.14 22.89
N GLN A 86 -11.17 6.93 22.82
CA GLN A 86 -10.35 7.34 21.65
C GLN A 86 -9.62 6.22 20.94
N GLU A 87 -9.88 4.95 21.24
CA GLU A 87 -9.03 3.84 20.79
C GLU A 87 -9.30 3.35 19.35
N GLU A 88 -10.48 3.56 18.80
CA GLU A 88 -10.81 3.14 17.42
C GLU A 88 -10.24 4.05 16.32
N ALA A 89 -9.75 5.24 16.68
CA ALA A 89 -9.33 6.27 15.73
C ALA A 89 -7.87 6.18 15.26
N VAL A 90 -7.02 5.34 15.87
CA VAL A 90 -5.55 5.43 15.68
C VAL A 90 -5.10 4.88 14.33
N LEU A 91 -5.69 3.80 13.83
CA LEU A 91 -5.33 3.22 12.52
C LEU A 91 -5.93 3.97 11.34
N THR A 92 -7.06 4.65 11.53
CA THR A 92 -7.71 5.49 10.53
C THR A 92 -7.23 6.94 10.58
N SER A 93 -6.52 7.33 11.65
CA SER A 93 -5.99 8.67 11.85
C SER A 93 -4.84 8.98 10.88
N SER A 94 -4.81 10.21 10.39
CA SER A 94 -3.69 10.76 9.60
C SER A 94 -2.43 11.05 10.43
N CYS A 95 -2.37 10.59 11.69
CA CYS A 95 -1.24 10.78 12.59
C CYS A 95 -0.08 9.85 12.23
N THR A 96 1.15 10.35 12.45
CA THR A 96 2.38 9.56 12.33
C THR A 96 2.41 8.49 13.42
N LEU A 97 2.54 7.23 13.04
CA LEU A 97 2.70 6.11 13.96
C LEU A 97 4.17 5.96 14.38
N ARG A 98 4.38 5.65 15.65
CA ARG A 98 5.68 5.30 16.24
C ARG A 98 5.71 3.84 16.65
N ALA A 99 6.88 3.26 16.76
CA ALA A 99 7.04 1.85 17.14
C ALA A 99 6.37 1.47 18.46
N GLN A 100 6.32 2.42 19.43
CA GLN A 100 5.76 2.22 20.77
C GLN A 100 4.28 2.60 20.88
N ASP A 101 3.70 3.21 19.85
CA ASP A 101 2.28 3.57 19.87
C ASP A 101 1.44 2.29 19.95
N LYS A 102 0.44 2.29 20.81
CA LYS A 102 -0.44 1.14 21.00
C LYS A 102 -1.56 1.18 19.97
N VAL A 103 -1.79 0.06 19.33
CA VAL A 103 -2.85 -0.13 18.33
C VAL A 103 -3.65 -1.40 18.62
N PRO A 104 -4.94 -1.43 18.29
CA PRO A 104 -5.74 -2.64 18.41
C PRO A 104 -5.30 -3.66 17.34
N TYR A 105 -4.98 -4.86 17.78
CA TYR A 105 -4.72 -6.02 16.92
C TYR A 105 -5.98 -6.86 16.88
N GLU A 106 -6.58 -6.97 15.71
CA GLU A 106 -7.70 -7.86 15.44
C GLU A 106 -7.15 -9.21 14.97
N ILE A 107 -7.37 -10.25 15.77
CA ILE A 107 -6.91 -11.60 15.49
C ILE A 107 -8.12 -12.51 15.43
N TYR A 108 -8.22 -13.27 14.36
CA TYR A 108 -9.36 -14.18 14.12
C TYR A 108 -9.02 -15.60 14.57
N ARG A 109 -10.05 -16.33 14.98
CA ARG A 109 -9.99 -17.77 15.23
C ARG A 109 -10.46 -18.55 13.99
N PRO A 110 -10.28 -19.88 13.95
CA PRO A 110 -10.79 -20.71 12.86
C PRO A 110 -12.30 -20.60 12.61
N ASP A 111 -13.08 -20.32 13.66
CA ASP A 111 -14.53 -20.08 13.61
C ASP A 111 -14.91 -18.66 13.13
N HIS A 112 -13.94 -17.88 12.71
CA HIS A 112 -14.06 -16.47 12.30
C HIS A 112 -14.45 -15.51 13.43
N SER A 113 -14.47 -15.93 14.68
CA SER A 113 -14.63 -15.01 15.80
C SER A 113 -13.38 -14.13 15.95
N CYS A 114 -13.57 -12.84 16.25
CA CYS A 114 -12.48 -11.88 16.41
C CYS A 114 -12.14 -11.68 17.88
N VAL A 115 -10.84 -11.69 18.18
CA VAL A 115 -10.30 -11.30 19.48
C VAL A 115 -9.40 -10.10 19.29
N THR A 116 -9.73 -9.00 19.97
CA THR A 116 -8.93 -7.76 19.91
C THR A 116 -8.01 -7.66 21.12
N THR A 117 -6.75 -7.30 20.88
CA THR A 117 -5.78 -6.97 21.94
C THR A 117 -5.04 -5.68 21.56
N VAL A 118 -4.64 -4.87 22.56
CA VAL A 118 -3.97 -3.59 22.34
C VAL A 118 -2.48 -3.74 22.64
N LEU A 119 -1.66 -3.62 21.63
CA LEU A 119 -0.21 -3.84 21.70
C LEU A 119 0.54 -2.73 20.94
N PRO A 120 1.86 -2.55 21.20
CA PRO A 120 2.70 -1.65 20.42
C PRO A 120 2.69 -2.01 18.92
N VAL A 121 2.85 -1.02 18.06
CA VAL A 121 2.95 -1.21 16.59
C VAL A 121 4.00 -2.27 16.23
N ASN A 122 5.14 -2.27 16.92
CA ASN A 122 6.22 -3.25 16.72
C ASN A 122 6.17 -4.44 17.70
N ALA A 123 5.00 -4.81 18.21
CA ALA A 123 4.87 -6.05 18.99
C ALA A 123 5.31 -7.25 18.14
N SER A 124 6.05 -8.17 18.76
CA SER A 124 6.42 -9.43 18.10
C SER A 124 5.23 -10.40 18.05
N VAL A 125 5.27 -11.36 17.13
CA VAL A 125 4.28 -12.45 17.10
C VAL A 125 4.20 -13.16 18.44
N ARG A 126 5.33 -13.37 19.11
CA ARG A 126 5.40 -13.95 20.47
C ARG A 126 4.60 -13.13 21.47
N ASP A 127 4.71 -11.79 21.44
CA ASP A 127 3.97 -10.90 22.34
C ASP A 127 2.47 -10.94 22.05
N VAL A 128 2.10 -11.00 20.75
CA VAL A 128 0.70 -11.17 20.33
C VAL A 128 0.12 -12.47 20.87
N LEU A 129 0.77 -13.60 20.65
CA LEU A 129 0.29 -14.91 21.12
C LEU A 129 0.23 -14.97 22.65
N ARG A 130 1.23 -14.42 23.35
CA ARG A 130 1.23 -14.33 24.81
C ARG A 130 0.04 -13.50 25.33
N SER A 131 -0.26 -12.37 24.71
CA SER A 131 -1.41 -11.54 25.07
C SER A 131 -2.75 -12.25 24.85
N LEU A 132 -2.84 -13.12 23.85
CA LEU A 132 -4.05 -13.85 23.51
C LEU A 132 -4.22 -15.18 24.27
N ALA A 133 -3.16 -15.75 24.84
CA ALA A 133 -3.17 -17.06 25.48
C ALA A 133 -4.35 -17.29 26.47
N PRO A 134 -4.74 -16.32 27.33
CA PRO A 134 -5.89 -16.49 28.23
C PRO A 134 -7.24 -16.63 27.49
N ARG A 135 -7.32 -16.19 26.23
CA ARG A 135 -8.55 -16.14 25.44
C ARG A 135 -8.61 -17.21 24.35
N LEU A 136 -7.48 -17.83 24.00
CA LEU A 136 -7.41 -18.86 22.94
C LEU A 136 -7.75 -20.28 23.44
N GLY A 137 -7.86 -20.49 24.76
CA GLY A 137 -8.04 -21.81 25.33
C GLY A 137 -6.72 -22.52 25.66
N ARG A 138 -6.79 -23.67 26.32
CA ARG A 138 -5.63 -24.43 26.80
C ARG A 138 -5.17 -25.53 25.85
N ASP A 139 -5.90 -25.78 24.79
CA ASP A 139 -5.68 -26.91 23.90
C ASP A 139 -4.72 -26.53 22.76
N GLY A 140 -3.49 -27.02 22.85
CA GLY A 140 -2.49 -26.93 21.78
C GLY A 140 -1.62 -25.67 21.75
N GLU A 141 -0.51 -25.77 21.02
CA GLU A 141 0.37 -24.63 20.71
C GLU A 141 -0.22 -23.85 19.54
N HIS A 142 -0.54 -22.58 19.77
CA HIS A 142 -1.07 -21.69 18.74
C HIS A 142 0.05 -21.04 17.95
N ILE A 143 -0.15 -20.95 16.65
CA ILE A 143 0.67 -20.20 15.70
C ILE A 143 -0.13 -19.02 15.14
N LEU A 144 0.56 -17.94 14.78
CA LEU A 144 -0.06 -16.82 14.10
C LEU A 144 0.13 -16.98 12.58
N VAL A 145 -0.97 -16.93 11.86
CA VAL A 145 -1.00 -17.13 10.41
C VAL A 145 -1.66 -15.95 9.73
N LYS A 146 -1.03 -15.45 8.69
CA LYS A 146 -1.61 -14.46 7.80
C LYS A 146 -2.35 -15.17 6.67
N VAL A 147 -3.63 -14.82 6.47
CA VAL A 147 -4.49 -15.39 5.42
C VAL A 147 -4.94 -14.28 4.49
N ASN A 148 -4.82 -14.48 3.18
CA ASN A 148 -5.32 -13.56 2.17
C ASN A 148 -6.73 -13.95 1.66
N SER A 149 -7.32 -13.11 0.80
CA SER A 149 -8.64 -13.36 0.22
C SER A 149 -8.74 -14.63 -0.66
N ALA A 150 -7.60 -15.12 -1.17
CA ALA A 150 -7.54 -16.34 -1.96
C ALA A 150 -7.40 -17.61 -1.10
N GLY A 151 -7.27 -17.47 0.22
CA GLY A 151 -7.07 -18.57 1.14
C GLY A 151 -5.62 -19.05 1.26
N GLU A 152 -4.67 -18.31 0.69
CA GLU A 152 -3.25 -18.60 0.92
C GLU A 152 -2.86 -18.24 2.35
N LYS A 153 -2.13 -19.15 2.99
CA LYS A 153 -1.78 -19.11 4.40
C LYS A 153 -0.27 -18.95 4.54
N VAL A 154 0.16 -18.00 5.36
CA VAL A 154 1.59 -17.77 5.66
C VAL A 154 1.78 -17.74 7.16
N GLY A 155 2.46 -18.76 7.70
CA GLY A 155 2.86 -18.80 9.11
C GLY A 155 3.88 -17.68 9.40
N LEU A 156 3.73 -17.00 10.52
CA LEU A 156 4.59 -15.91 10.92
C LEU A 156 5.60 -16.39 11.97
N PRO A 157 6.91 -16.08 11.80
CA PRO A 157 7.93 -16.39 12.81
C PRO A 157 7.65 -15.66 14.12
N LEU A 158 7.99 -16.28 15.26
CA LEU A 158 7.73 -15.72 16.60
C LEU A 158 8.43 -14.38 16.86
N ASP A 159 9.55 -14.12 16.18
CA ASP A 159 10.34 -12.89 16.28
C ASP A 159 9.93 -11.82 15.25
N ALA A 160 9.02 -12.13 14.33
CA ALA A 160 8.52 -11.14 13.39
C ALA A 160 7.80 -9.99 14.13
N VAL A 161 8.09 -8.75 13.74
CA VAL A 161 7.53 -7.53 14.30
C VAL A 161 6.73 -6.73 13.27
N GLY A 162 5.82 -5.87 13.72
CA GLY A 162 5.03 -5.01 12.82
C GLY A 162 4.06 -5.79 11.93
N VAL A 163 3.72 -7.02 12.29
CA VAL A 163 2.93 -7.93 11.43
C VAL A 163 1.52 -7.42 11.14
N PHE A 164 0.94 -6.62 12.03
CA PHE A 164 -0.39 -6.07 11.86
C PHE A 164 -0.41 -4.91 10.86
N THR A 165 0.58 -4.03 10.91
CA THR A 165 0.68 -2.87 9.99
C THR A 165 1.14 -3.27 8.59
N ALA A 166 1.83 -4.42 8.47
CA ALA A 166 2.29 -4.98 7.20
C ALA A 166 1.25 -5.82 6.45
N LEU A 167 0.01 -5.89 6.96
CA LEU A 167 -1.07 -6.64 6.29
C LEU A 167 -1.42 -6.00 4.93
N GLY A 168 -1.58 -6.86 3.93
CA GLY A 168 -2.13 -6.48 2.63
C GLY A 168 -3.60 -6.08 2.70
N LEU A 169 -4.18 -5.70 1.55
CA LEU A 169 -5.52 -5.10 1.48
C LEU A 169 -6.60 -5.94 2.19
N ASN A 170 -6.73 -7.20 1.84
CA ASN A 170 -7.71 -8.12 2.43
C ASN A 170 -7.03 -9.27 3.18
N GLU A 171 -5.87 -9.02 3.76
CA GLU A 171 -5.18 -9.98 4.62
C GLU A 171 -5.65 -9.80 6.07
N ARG A 172 -5.78 -10.93 6.78
CA ARG A 172 -6.11 -10.98 8.20
C ARG A 172 -5.21 -11.94 8.95
N LEU A 173 -5.03 -11.68 10.24
CA LEU A 173 -4.28 -12.55 11.15
C LEU A 173 -5.23 -13.54 11.81
N PHE A 174 -4.81 -14.80 11.84
CA PHE A 174 -5.51 -15.89 12.52
C PHE A 174 -4.57 -16.53 13.55
N ALA A 175 -5.10 -16.80 14.73
CA ALA A 175 -4.44 -17.64 15.73
C ALA A 175 -5.07 -19.03 15.66
N VAL A 176 -4.28 -20.03 15.30
CA VAL A 176 -4.74 -21.41 15.01
C VAL A 176 -3.75 -22.42 15.57
N THR A 177 -4.21 -23.63 15.84
CA THR A 177 -3.31 -24.76 16.06
C THR A 177 -2.83 -25.36 14.73
N VAL A 178 -1.82 -26.20 14.78
CA VAL A 178 -1.28 -26.84 13.56
C VAL A 178 -2.34 -27.75 12.91
N GLU A 179 -3.19 -28.39 13.70
CA GLU A 179 -4.27 -29.26 13.25
C GLU A 179 -5.36 -28.48 12.52
N GLU A 180 -5.69 -27.29 13.00
CA GLU A 180 -6.74 -26.42 12.43
C GLU A 180 -6.29 -25.72 11.14
N LEU A 181 -4.96 -25.63 10.90
CA LEU A 181 -4.41 -24.92 9.75
C LEU A 181 -4.95 -25.43 8.41
N GLY A 182 -5.16 -26.76 8.28
CA GLY A 182 -5.67 -27.37 7.05
C GLY A 182 -7.06 -26.87 6.66
N GLY A 183 -7.97 -26.76 7.64
CA GLY A 183 -9.37 -26.35 7.47
C GLY A 183 -9.61 -24.83 7.45
N LEU A 184 -8.58 -24.03 7.71
CA LEU A 184 -8.73 -22.58 7.82
C LEU A 184 -9.15 -21.95 6.48
N THR A 185 -10.20 -21.14 6.52
CA THR A 185 -10.74 -20.40 5.37
C THR A 185 -10.66 -18.88 5.59
N PRO A 186 -10.62 -18.05 4.52
CA PRO A 186 -10.69 -16.61 4.66
C PRO A 186 -11.99 -16.18 5.33
N HIS A 187 -11.91 -15.13 6.16
CA HIS A 187 -13.11 -14.50 6.69
C HIS A 187 -13.96 -13.92 5.55
N PRO A 188 -15.31 -14.01 5.59
CA PRO A 188 -16.19 -13.57 4.50
C PRO A 188 -15.96 -12.14 4.04
N GLU A 189 -15.61 -11.22 4.94
CA GLU A 189 -15.31 -9.83 4.58
C GLU A 189 -14.02 -9.66 3.75
N GLN A 190 -13.11 -10.63 3.77
CA GLN A 190 -11.88 -10.61 2.96
C GLN A 190 -12.18 -10.79 1.47
N LEU A 191 -13.34 -11.32 1.13
CA LEU A 191 -13.76 -11.54 -0.26
C LEU A 191 -14.13 -10.23 -0.97
N GLY A 192 -14.27 -9.14 -0.21
CA GLY A 192 -14.65 -7.84 -0.72
C GLY A 192 -16.17 -7.61 -0.79
N PRO A 193 -16.61 -6.47 -1.36
CA PRO A 193 -18.03 -6.13 -1.46
C PRO A 193 -18.72 -6.98 -2.54
N GLN A 194 -20.01 -7.27 -2.33
CA GLN A 194 -20.86 -7.93 -3.33
C GLN A 194 -21.59 -6.93 -4.22
N VAL A 195 -21.73 -5.68 -3.77
CA VAL A 195 -22.41 -4.60 -4.49
C VAL A 195 -21.47 -3.38 -4.55
N GLY A 196 -21.41 -2.75 -5.71
CA GLY A 196 -20.64 -1.52 -5.91
C GLY A 196 -21.31 -0.30 -5.29
N SER A 197 -20.53 0.76 -5.13
CA SER A 197 -20.98 2.04 -4.56
C SER A 197 -21.23 3.13 -5.64
N SER A 198 -21.54 2.74 -6.87
CA SER A 198 -21.71 3.64 -8.00
C SER A 198 -22.75 4.76 -7.72
N GLU A 199 -23.78 4.49 -6.93
CA GLU A 199 -24.79 5.51 -6.53
C GLU A 199 -24.17 6.62 -5.67
N THR A 200 -23.35 6.26 -4.69
CA THR A 200 -22.61 7.22 -3.89
C THR A 200 -21.62 8.01 -4.75
N LEU A 201 -20.92 7.32 -5.65
CA LEU A 201 -19.98 7.95 -6.56
C LEU A 201 -20.65 8.94 -7.51
N ASP A 202 -21.87 8.68 -7.98
CA ASP A 202 -22.60 9.60 -8.86
C ASP A 202 -22.87 10.97 -8.21
N LEU A 203 -22.97 11.02 -6.89
CA LEU A 203 -23.21 12.23 -6.13
C LEU A 203 -21.98 13.13 -5.94
N ILE A 204 -20.77 12.60 -6.13
CA ILE A 204 -19.51 13.31 -5.90
C ILE A 204 -18.86 13.64 -7.25
N SER A 205 -18.47 14.89 -7.50
CA SER A 205 -17.77 15.24 -8.73
C SER A 205 -16.36 14.62 -8.78
N SER A 206 -15.84 14.32 -9.99
CA SER A 206 -14.47 13.79 -10.13
C SER A 206 -13.41 14.74 -9.57
N LYS A 207 -13.66 16.04 -9.58
CA LYS A 207 -12.76 17.08 -9.04
C LYS A 207 -12.75 17.06 -7.52
N ASP A 208 -13.94 17.00 -6.89
CA ASP A 208 -14.06 16.96 -5.42
C ASP A 208 -13.49 15.65 -4.88
N LEU A 209 -13.77 14.53 -5.59
CA LEU A 209 -13.21 13.23 -5.26
C LEU A 209 -11.67 13.26 -5.28
N ALA A 210 -11.07 13.89 -6.32
CA ALA A 210 -9.62 14.06 -6.41
C ALA A 210 -9.07 14.92 -5.27
N SER A 211 -9.77 16.00 -4.89
CA SER A 211 -9.32 16.88 -3.81
C SER A 211 -9.34 16.18 -2.45
N HIS A 212 -10.42 15.49 -2.13
CA HIS A 212 -10.50 14.72 -0.87
C HIS A 212 -9.48 13.56 -0.82
N LEU A 213 -9.26 12.86 -1.94
CA LEU A 213 -8.22 11.86 -2.02
C LEU A 213 -6.83 12.46 -1.80
N THR A 214 -6.55 13.59 -2.43
CA THR A 214 -5.24 14.26 -2.32
C THR A 214 -4.98 14.75 -0.91
N ASP A 215 -5.98 15.32 -0.23
CA ASP A 215 -5.86 15.76 1.16
C ASP A 215 -5.55 14.59 2.11
N TYR A 216 -6.26 13.46 1.94
CA TYR A 216 -6.02 12.25 2.71
C TYR A 216 -4.63 11.67 2.45
N ASP A 217 -4.30 11.47 1.18
CA ASP A 217 -3.02 10.88 0.76
C ASP A 217 -1.83 11.77 1.15
N TRP A 218 -2.02 13.09 1.15
CA TRP A 218 -1.01 14.04 1.61
C TRP A 218 -0.68 13.87 3.09
N ASN A 219 -1.70 13.63 3.92
CA ASN A 219 -1.49 13.35 5.34
C ASN A 219 -0.75 12.02 5.55
N LEU A 220 -1.11 10.96 4.82
CA LEU A 220 -0.37 9.72 4.85
C LEU A 220 1.08 9.89 4.37
N PHE A 221 1.29 10.59 3.27
CA PHE A 221 2.62 10.83 2.71
C PHE A 221 3.53 11.65 3.65
N LYS A 222 2.98 12.67 4.31
CA LYS A 222 3.73 13.44 5.32
C LYS A 222 4.15 12.60 6.52
N SER A 223 3.37 11.60 6.89
CA SER A 223 3.63 10.73 8.04
C SER A 223 4.81 9.79 7.84
N ILE A 224 5.23 9.50 6.60
CA ILE A 224 6.39 8.64 6.34
C ILE A 224 7.64 9.32 6.88
N HIS A 225 8.33 8.68 7.84
CA HIS A 225 9.66 9.12 8.20
C HIS A 225 10.67 8.61 7.16
N GLN A 226 11.62 9.47 6.77
CA GLN A 226 12.61 9.12 5.72
C GLN A 226 13.40 7.83 6.01
N VAL A 227 13.61 7.50 7.27
CA VAL A 227 14.31 6.29 7.71
C VAL A 227 13.48 5.03 7.44
N GLU A 228 12.15 5.12 7.38
CA GLU A 228 11.28 3.96 7.10
C GLU A 228 11.60 3.32 5.75
N MET A 229 11.96 4.12 4.73
CA MET A 229 12.38 3.59 3.43
C MET A 229 13.64 2.73 3.54
N ILE A 230 14.60 3.15 4.37
CA ILE A 230 15.84 2.41 4.60
C ILE A 230 15.53 1.09 5.32
N HIS A 231 14.74 1.15 6.40
CA HIS A 231 14.37 -0.05 7.16
C HIS A 231 13.53 -1.02 6.34
N TYR A 232 12.63 -0.52 5.50
CA TYR A 232 11.82 -1.33 4.60
C TYR A 232 12.69 -2.15 3.63
N ILE A 233 13.76 -1.54 3.09
CA ILE A 233 14.68 -2.19 2.15
C ILE A 233 15.65 -3.15 2.86
N MET A 234 16.12 -2.80 4.06
CA MET A 234 17.07 -3.62 4.82
C MET A 234 16.39 -4.76 5.60
N GLY A 235 15.09 -4.74 5.71
CA GLY A 235 14.24 -5.68 6.45
C GLY A 235 13.83 -5.11 7.82
N PRO A 236 12.52 -4.87 8.03
CA PRO A 236 12.00 -4.25 9.25
C PRO A 236 12.24 -5.08 10.50
N GLN A 237 12.35 -6.41 10.36
CA GLN A 237 12.59 -7.35 11.48
C GLN A 237 13.96 -7.18 12.16
N LYS A 238 14.90 -6.46 11.54
CA LYS A 238 16.23 -6.21 12.10
C LYS A 238 16.27 -5.05 13.11
N PHE A 239 15.21 -4.25 13.18
CA PHE A 239 15.20 -2.98 13.91
C PHE A 239 13.93 -2.88 14.76
N HIS A 240 13.98 -3.36 16.00
CA HIS A 240 12.81 -3.38 16.89
C HIS A 240 12.33 -2.00 17.36
N ASP A 241 13.22 -1.01 17.33
CA ASP A 241 12.91 0.35 17.83
C ASP A 241 12.32 1.30 16.75
N VAL A 242 12.23 0.84 15.51
CA VAL A 242 11.74 1.62 14.38
C VAL A 242 10.62 0.90 13.67
N THR A 243 9.68 1.67 13.12
CA THR A 243 8.54 1.13 12.37
C THR A 243 8.62 1.53 10.91
N THR A 244 8.06 0.70 10.03
CA THR A 244 7.76 1.00 8.62
C THR A 244 6.27 1.23 8.39
N ALA A 245 5.49 1.32 9.48
CA ALA A 245 4.02 1.35 9.45
C ALA A 245 3.45 2.49 8.61
N ASN A 246 4.05 3.70 8.65
CA ASN A 246 3.55 4.83 7.88
C ASN A 246 3.78 4.65 6.37
N LEU A 247 4.93 4.10 5.98
CA LEU A 247 5.21 3.75 4.59
C LEU A 247 4.27 2.63 4.11
N GLU A 248 4.06 1.59 4.92
CA GLU A 248 3.16 0.47 4.61
C GLU A 248 1.71 0.93 4.44
N ARG A 249 1.24 1.90 5.24
CA ARG A 249 -0.08 2.54 5.06
C ARG A 249 -0.21 3.21 3.69
N VAL A 250 0.81 3.90 3.21
CA VAL A 250 0.81 4.50 1.86
C VAL A 250 0.78 3.42 0.78
N MET A 251 1.54 2.34 0.95
CA MET A 251 1.54 1.22 0.01
C MET A 251 0.21 0.47 -0.01
N ARG A 252 -0.38 0.25 1.17
CA ARG A 252 -1.71 -0.35 1.29
C ARG A 252 -2.78 0.52 0.63
N ARG A 253 -2.74 1.84 0.85
CA ARG A 253 -3.65 2.81 0.22
C ARG A 253 -3.56 2.77 -1.30
N PHE A 254 -2.35 2.65 -1.84
CA PHE A 254 -2.16 2.50 -3.27
C PHE A 254 -2.91 1.27 -3.83
N ASN A 255 -2.74 0.11 -3.19
CA ASN A 255 -3.43 -1.12 -3.58
C ASN A 255 -4.95 -1.02 -3.39
N GLU A 256 -5.40 -0.40 -2.31
CA GLU A 256 -6.82 -0.15 -2.03
C GLU A 256 -7.48 0.65 -3.16
N LEU A 257 -6.89 1.76 -3.57
CA LEU A 257 -7.41 2.59 -4.66
C LEU A 257 -7.42 1.85 -6.01
N GLN A 258 -6.35 1.11 -6.30
CA GLN A 258 -6.24 0.35 -7.55
C GLN A 258 -7.36 -0.70 -7.64
N TYR A 259 -7.52 -1.52 -6.61
CA TYR A 259 -8.53 -2.57 -6.59
C TYR A 259 -9.94 -2.04 -6.44
N TRP A 260 -10.13 -0.93 -5.70
CA TRP A 260 -11.43 -0.26 -5.61
C TRP A 260 -11.95 0.17 -6.98
N VAL A 261 -11.14 0.83 -7.80
CA VAL A 261 -11.53 1.23 -9.16
C VAL A 261 -11.97 0.03 -10.01
N ALA A 262 -11.18 -1.05 -9.99
CA ALA A 262 -11.52 -2.27 -10.74
C ALA A 262 -12.79 -2.93 -10.18
N THR A 263 -12.96 -2.96 -8.86
CA THR A 263 -14.12 -3.54 -8.18
C THR A 263 -15.40 -2.79 -8.55
N GLU A 264 -15.40 -1.47 -8.45
CA GLU A 264 -16.57 -0.64 -8.78
C GLU A 264 -17.03 -0.83 -10.23
N LEU A 265 -16.08 -0.96 -11.16
CA LEU A 265 -16.39 -1.22 -12.56
C LEU A 265 -16.91 -2.64 -12.79
N CYS A 266 -16.33 -3.65 -12.13
CA CYS A 266 -16.75 -5.05 -12.27
C CYS A 266 -18.07 -5.36 -11.53
N LEU A 267 -18.47 -4.55 -10.56
CA LEU A 267 -19.75 -4.68 -9.86
C LEU A 267 -20.87 -3.80 -10.45
N CYS A 268 -20.61 -3.07 -11.53
CA CYS A 268 -21.62 -2.25 -12.20
C CYS A 268 -22.24 -3.04 -13.37
N PRO A 269 -23.47 -3.59 -13.23
CA PRO A 269 -24.03 -4.51 -14.23
C PRO A 269 -24.45 -3.81 -15.51
N GLU A 270 -24.97 -2.58 -15.45
CA GLU A 270 -25.46 -1.86 -16.61
C GLU A 270 -24.32 -1.22 -17.40
N VAL A 271 -24.20 -1.59 -18.69
CA VAL A 271 -23.08 -1.12 -19.55
C VAL A 271 -23.06 0.41 -19.72
N GLY A 272 -24.22 1.07 -19.78
CA GLY A 272 -24.32 2.53 -19.92
C GLY A 272 -23.78 3.23 -18.67
N ARG A 273 -24.21 2.77 -17.49
CA ARG A 273 -23.77 3.29 -16.19
C ARG A 273 -22.29 2.98 -15.94
N ARG A 274 -21.83 1.76 -16.29
CA ARG A 274 -20.43 1.36 -16.21
C ARG A 274 -19.53 2.24 -17.09
N ALA A 275 -19.97 2.60 -18.30
CA ALA A 275 -19.23 3.53 -19.16
C ALA A 275 -19.16 4.95 -18.56
N GLN A 276 -20.22 5.42 -17.90
CA GLN A 276 -20.20 6.70 -17.16
C GLN A 276 -19.22 6.65 -15.98
N LEU A 277 -19.21 5.54 -15.25
CA LEU A 277 -18.30 5.32 -14.12
C LEU A 277 -16.85 5.27 -14.59
N LEU A 278 -16.56 4.56 -15.69
CA LEU A 278 -15.23 4.51 -16.32
C LEU A 278 -14.77 5.91 -16.76
N ARG A 279 -15.66 6.67 -17.41
CA ARG A 279 -15.41 8.08 -17.74
C ARG A 279 -15.08 8.91 -16.51
N LYS A 280 -15.77 8.66 -15.39
CA LYS A 280 -15.54 9.35 -14.11
C LYS A 280 -14.16 9.06 -13.56
N PHE A 281 -13.72 7.80 -13.55
CA PHE A 281 -12.38 7.41 -13.10
C PHE A 281 -11.26 7.96 -13.99
N ILE A 282 -11.46 8.02 -15.30
CA ILE A 282 -10.49 8.66 -16.22
C ILE A 282 -10.35 10.16 -15.89
N LYS A 283 -11.47 10.86 -15.63
CA LYS A 283 -11.44 12.27 -15.21
C LYS A 283 -10.81 12.43 -13.82
N LEU A 284 -11.09 11.52 -12.89
CA LEU A 284 -10.48 11.49 -11.57
C LEU A 284 -8.95 11.41 -11.69
N ALA A 285 -8.43 10.49 -12.52
CA ALA A 285 -7.00 10.37 -12.77
C ALA A 285 -6.40 11.67 -13.33
N ALA A 286 -7.10 12.35 -14.25
CA ALA A 286 -6.65 13.62 -14.80
C ALA A 286 -6.54 14.70 -13.70
N HIS A 287 -7.53 14.81 -12.81
CA HIS A 287 -7.51 15.77 -11.69
C HIS A 287 -6.44 15.43 -10.65
N LEU A 288 -6.23 14.15 -10.32
CA LEU A 288 -5.15 13.71 -9.43
C LEU A 288 -3.77 14.10 -9.99
N LYS A 289 -3.56 13.92 -11.31
CA LYS A 289 -2.34 14.35 -11.98
C LYS A 289 -2.16 15.86 -11.93
N GLU A 290 -3.24 16.63 -12.17
CA GLU A 290 -3.24 18.10 -12.09
C GLU A 290 -2.88 18.60 -10.68
N GLN A 291 -3.43 17.93 -9.65
CA GLN A 291 -3.15 18.21 -8.23
C GLN A 291 -1.79 17.65 -7.77
N LYS A 292 -0.99 17.08 -8.66
CA LYS A 292 0.32 16.48 -8.37
C LYS A 292 0.29 15.32 -7.37
N ASN A 293 -0.86 14.68 -7.18
CA ASN A 293 -0.97 13.41 -6.47
C ASN A 293 -0.69 12.27 -7.44
N LEU A 294 0.60 12.04 -7.72
CA LEU A 294 0.99 11.04 -8.72
C LEU A 294 0.86 9.61 -8.20
N ASN A 295 0.92 9.41 -6.89
CA ASN A 295 0.71 8.08 -6.30
C ASN A 295 -0.70 7.56 -6.59
N SER A 296 -1.72 8.34 -6.25
CA SER A 296 -3.11 7.95 -6.49
C SER A 296 -3.52 8.05 -7.97
N PHE A 297 -2.88 8.94 -8.75
CA PHE A 297 -2.98 8.94 -10.20
C PHE A 297 -2.60 7.56 -10.79
N PHE A 298 -1.44 7.02 -10.42
CA PHE A 298 -1.00 5.69 -10.86
C PHE A 298 -1.94 4.60 -10.37
N ALA A 299 -2.38 4.65 -9.11
CA ALA A 299 -3.30 3.66 -8.54
C ALA A 299 -4.62 3.59 -9.33
N VAL A 300 -5.25 4.75 -9.57
CA VAL A 300 -6.50 4.83 -10.36
C VAL A 300 -6.29 4.34 -11.80
N MET A 301 -5.20 4.76 -12.44
CA MET A 301 -4.89 4.31 -13.81
C MET A 301 -4.61 2.81 -13.88
N PHE A 302 -3.94 2.22 -12.90
CA PHE A 302 -3.76 0.77 -12.84
C PHE A 302 -5.08 0.04 -12.64
N GLY A 303 -6.01 0.60 -11.85
CA GLY A 303 -7.36 0.07 -11.72
C GLY A 303 -8.13 0.10 -13.03
N VAL A 304 -8.08 1.21 -13.77
CA VAL A 304 -8.70 1.36 -15.10
C VAL A 304 -8.07 0.42 -16.13
N SER A 305 -6.75 0.21 -16.05
CA SER A 305 -5.99 -0.67 -16.96
C SER A 305 -5.97 -2.14 -16.49
N ASN A 306 -6.63 -2.49 -15.38
CA ASN A 306 -6.75 -3.87 -14.94
C ASN A 306 -7.35 -4.74 -16.04
N THR A 307 -6.84 -5.95 -16.24
CA THR A 307 -7.30 -6.86 -17.30
C THR A 307 -8.79 -7.16 -17.26
N ALA A 308 -9.39 -7.20 -16.04
CA ALA A 308 -10.83 -7.36 -15.89
C ALA A 308 -11.62 -6.14 -16.42
N VAL A 309 -11.04 -4.96 -16.41
CA VAL A 309 -11.65 -3.72 -16.90
C VAL A 309 -11.33 -3.51 -18.39
N SER A 310 -10.07 -3.69 -18.79
CA SER A 310 -9.64 -3.44 -20.18
C SER A 310 -10.29 -4.37 -21.20
N ARG A 311 -10.72 -5.57 -20.79
CA ARG A 311 -11.44 -6.51 -21.67
C ARG A 311 -12.91 -6.13 -21.94
N LEU A 312 -13.50 -5.20 -21.20
CA LEU A 312 -14.91 -4.81 -21.32
C LEU A 312 -15.14 -3.93 -22.57
N ALA A 313 -15.06 -4.54 -23.75
CA ALA A 313 -15.07 -3.86 -25.05
C ALA A 313 -16.30 -2.97 -25.24
N LYS A 314 -17.50 -3.49 -24.96
CA LYS A 314 -18.77 -2.75 -25.07
C LYS A 314 -18.81 -1.51 -24.17
N THR A 315 -18.18 -1.58 -23.01
CA THR A 315 -18.03 -0.45 -22.08
C THR A 315 -17.11 0.62 -22.65
N TRP A 316 -15.94 0.22 -23.18
CA TRP A 316 -14.96 1.12 -23.78
C TRP A 316 -15.48 1.79 -25.06
N GLU A 317 -16.24 1.08 -25.90
CA GLU A 317 -16.86 1.60 -27.12
C GLU A 317 -17.85 2.74 -26.84
N ARG A 318 -18.55 2.70 -25.70
CA ARG A 318 -19.49 3.76 -25.28
C ARG A 318 -18.82 5.04 -24.78
N LEU A 319 -17.49 5.04 -24.59
CA LEU A 319 -16.78 6.24 -24.19
C LEU A 319 -16.73 7.26 -25.33
N PRO A 320 -17.03 8.55 -25.06
CA PRO A 320 -16.82 9.62 -26.04
C PRO A 320 -15.37 9.69 -26.50
N HIS A 321 -15.14 10.00 -27.77
CA HIS A 321 -13.80 10.11 -28.36
C HIS A 321 -12.86 11.01 -27.55
N LYS A 322 -13.36 12.13 -27.01
CA LYS A 322 -12.59 13.05 -26.15
C LYS A 322 -12.06 12.36 -24.90
N ILE A 323 -12.83 11.44 -24.31
CA ILE A 323 -12.42 10.70 -23.10
C ILE A 323 -11.40 9.60 -23.45
N ARG A 324 -11.57 8.90 -24.56
CA ARG A 324 -10.58 7.93 -25.05
C ARG A 324 -9.24 8.60 -25.35
N LYS A 325 -9.26 9.78 -25.98
CA LYS A 325 -8.05 10.60 -26.20
C LYS A 325 -7.39 11.04 -24.89
N LEU A 326 -8.20 11.44 -23.90
CA LEU A 326 -7.70 11.78 -22.56
C LEU A 326 -7.04 10.57 -21.92
N HIS A 327 -7.70 9.40 -21.91
CA HIS A 327 -7.15 8.16 -21.35
C HIS A 327 -5.79 7.84 -21.98
N SER A 328 -5.68 7.81 -23.32
CA SER A 328 -4.41 7.53 -24.02
C SER A 328 -3.30 8.56 -23.67
N ALA A 329 -3.67 9.81 -23.42
CA ALA A 329 -2.71 10.82 -22.97
C ALA A 329 -2.22 10.60 -21.54
N LEU A 330 -3.08 10.09 -20.65
CA LEU A 330 -2.72 9.74 -19.27
C LEU A 330 -1.90 8.44 -19.22
N GLU A 331 -2.28 7.44 -20.02
CA GLU A 331 -1.63 6.13 -20.09
C GLU A 331 -0.15 6.23 -20.46
N ARG A 332 0.24 7.20 -21.30
CA ARG A 332 1.65 7.46 -21.61
C ARG A 332 2.54 7.74 -20.40
N MET A 333 1.96 8.23 -19.30
CA MET A 333 2.70 8.44 -18.04
C MET A 333 3.05 7.12 -17.32
N LEU A 334 2.32 6.04 -17.63
CA LEU A 334 2.50 4.73 -17.01
C LEU A 334 3.56 3.89 -17.71
N ASP A 335 4.01 4.32 -18.90
CA ASP A 335 4.99 3.58 -19.71
C ASP A 335 6.25 3.27 -18.89
N PRO A 336 6.56 1.97 -18.63
CA PRO A 336 7.73 1.56 -17.86
C PRO A 336 9.03 1.64 -18.66
N SER A 337 8.97 1.90 -19.97
CA SER A 337 10.11 1.93 -20.86
C SER A 337 11.17 2.91 -20.37
N TRP A 338 12.44 2.51 -20.52
CA TRP A 338 13.60 3.29 -20.08
C TRP A 338 13.50 3.71 -18.61
N ASN A 339 13.10 2.78 -17.75
CA ASN A 339 12.93 3.00 -16.31
C ASN A 339 11.97 4.15 -16.00
N HIS A 340 10.76 4.13 -16.57
CA HIS A 340 9.72 5.14 -16.42
C HIS A 340 10.17 6.56 -16.85
N ARG A 341 10.87 6.64 -17.98
CA ARG A 341 11.44 7.91 -18.47
C ARG A 341 10.40 9.03 -18.58
N VAL A 342 9.21 8.73 -19.13
CA VAL A 342 8.15 9.74 -19.31
C VAL A 342 7.73 10.32 -17.97
N TYR A 343 7.48 9.47 -16.99
CA TYR A 343 7.15 9.87 -15.61
C TYR A 343 8.27 10.72 -14.99
N ARG A 344 9.51 10.25 -15.05
CA ARG A 344 10.66 10.93 -14.42
C ARG A 344 10.90 12.32 -15.00
N LEU A 345 10.78 12.47 -16.31
CA LEU A 345 10.89 13.78 -16.99
C LEU A 345 9.73 14.72 -16.64
N ALA A 346 8.51 14.17 -16.48
CA ALA A 346 7.36 14.96 -16.06
C ALA A 346 7.53 15.46 -14.63
N VAL A 347 7.93 14.57 -13.69
CA VAL A 347 8.13 14.93 -12.27
C VAL A 347 9.27 15.94 -12.08
N ALA A 348 10.34 15.82 -12.87
CA ALA A 348 11.46 16.77 -12.81
C ALA A 348 11.07 18.22 -13.11
N LYS A 349 9.97 18.43 -13.85
CA LYS A 349 9.42 19.76 -14.19
C LYS A 349 8.42 20.28 -13.15
N LEU A 350 7.98 19.44 -12.19
CA LEU A 350 7.01 19.84 -11.19
C LEU A 350 7.70 20.48 -9.98
N SER A 351 7.15 21.61 -9.55
CA SER A 351 7.53 22.21 -8.27
C SER A 351 6.76 21.55 -7.11
N PRO A 352 7.40 21.33 -5.95
CA PRO A 352 6.72 20.90 -4.73
C PRO A 352 5.62 21.89 -4.29
N PRO A 353 4.63 21.46 -3.52
CA PRO A 353 4.43 20.10 -3.00
C PRO A 353 3.88 19.13 -4.05
N LEU A 354 4.26 17.87 -3.96
CA LEU A 354 3.73 16.79 -4.79
C LEU A 354 3.83 15.44 -4.05
N ILE A 355 2.95 14.50 -4.38
CA ILE A 355 3.04 13.11 -3.91
C ILE A 355 3.60 12.28 -5.07
N PRO A 356 4.84 11.78 -4.97
CA PRO A 356 5.46 10.99 -6.04
C PRO A 356 4.87 9.57 -6.10
N PHE A 357 5.12 8.86 -7.18
CA PHE A 357 4.83 7.42 -7.26
C PHE A 357 5.80 6.65 -6.35
N VAL A 358 5.34 6.39 -5.11
CA VAL A 358 6.15 5.82 -4.02
C VAL A 358 6.72 4.44 -4.36
N PRO A 359 5.98 3.50 -4.99
CA PRO A 359 6.54 2.21 -5.38
C PRO A 359 7.79 2.31 -6.25
N LEU A 360 7.90 3.32 -7.11
CA LEU A 360 9.08 3.51 -7.95
C LEU A 360 10.31 3.97 -7.14
N LEU A 361 10.10 4.78 -6.10
CA LEU A 361 11.19 5.16 -5.18
C LEU A 361 11.72 3.95 -4.40
N LEU A 362 10.83 3.09 -3.92
CA LEU A 362 11.21 1.84 -3.25
C LEU A 362 11.96 0.90 -4.21
N LYS A 363 11.51 0.79 -5.46
CA LYS A 363 12.21 0.05 -6.51
C LYS A 363 13.63 0.56 -6.71
N ASP A 364 13.79 1.86 -6.83
CA ASP A 364 15.12 2.48 -7.00
C ASP A 364 16.04 2.15 -5.81
N MET A 365 15.52 2.25 -4.58
CA MET A 365 16.29 1.91 -3.37
C MET A 365 16.65 0.43 -3.32
N THR A 366 15.74 -0.46 -3.70
CA THR A 366 16.01 -1.90 -3.78
C THR A 366 17.14 -2.19 -4.76
N PHE A 367 17.13 -1.59 -5.94
CA PHE A 367 18.19 -1.76 -6.93
C PHE A 367 19.54 -1.21 -6.45
N ILE A 368 19.54 -0.06 -5.76
CA ILE A 368 20.75 0.48 -5.16
C ILE A 368 21.29 -0.49 -4.10
N HIS A 369 20.41 -0.98 -3.22
CA HIS A 369 20.80 -1.86 -2.13
C HIS A 369 21.38 -3.19 -2.62
N GLU A 370 20.67 -3.86 -3.52
CA GLU A 370 21.04 -5.18 -4.02
C GLU A 370 22.14 -5.13 -5.09
N GLY A 371 22.19 -4.05 -5.87
CA GLY A 371 23.20 -3.87 -6.92
C GLY A 371 24.57 -3.47 -6.42
N ASN A 372 24.71 -3.02 -5.17
CA ASN A 372 25.96 -2.54 -4.60
C ASN A 372 26.26 -3.22 -3.27
N ARG A 373 27.49 -3.67 -3.07
CA ARG A 373 27.95 -4.21 -1.79
C ARG A 373 27.94 -3.11 -0.72
N THR A 374 27.52 -3.44 0.51
CA THR A 374 27.57 -2.51 1.64
C THR A 374 28.98 -2.35 2.17
N LEU A 375 29.75 -3.44 2.17
CA LEU A 375 31.15 -3.48 2.56
C LEU A 375 32.01 -3.93 1.37
N ALA A 376 33.13 -3.28 1.17
CA ALA A 376 34.18 -3.65 0.25
C ALA A 376 35.49 -3.74 1.07
N GLU A 377 36.12 -4.93 1.14
CA GLU A 377 37.35 -5.16 1.93
C GLU A 377 37.24 -4.65 3.39
N ASN A 378 36.11 -4.91 4.03
CA ASN A 378 35.75 -4.43 5.39
C ASN A 378 35.54 -2.90 5.52
N LEU A 379 35.62 -2.14 4.43
CA LEU A 379 35.30 -0.72 4.43
C LEU A 379 33.86 -0.46 3.97
N ILE A 380 33.25 0.56 4.53
CA ILE A 380 31.88 0.97 4.17
C ILE A 380 31.88 1.58 2.77
N ASN A 381 30.99 1.09 1.90
CA ASN A 381 30.76 1.67 0.59
C ASN A 381 29.95 2.99 0.69
N PHE A 382 30.67 4.11 0.83
CA PHE A 382 30.05 5.44 0.93
C PHE A 382 29.29 5.86 -0.33
N GLU A 383 29.67 5.38 -1.51
CA GLU A 383 28.94 5.68 -2.73
C GLU A 383 27.53 5.07 -2.70
N LYS A 384 27.39 3.80 -2.25
CA LYS A 384 26.09 3.20 -1.99
C LYS A 384 25.27 4.03 -0.99
N MET A 385 25.88 4.43 0.12
CA MET A 385 25.21 5.25 1.15
C MET A 385 24.75 6.60 0.57
N HIS A 386 25.58 7.22 -0.26
CA HIS A 386 25.24 8.47 -0.94
C HIS A 386 24.07 8.31 -1.90
N MET A 387 24.05 7.25 -2.72
CA MET A 387 22.94 6.95 -3.63
C MET A 387 21.63 6.73 -2.87
N MET A 388 21.66 5.94 -1.79
CA MET A 388 20.49 5.71 -0.93
C MET A 388 19.99 7.02 -0.31
N ALA A 389 20.88 7.81 0.27
CA ALA A 389 20.54 9.10 0.86
C ALA A 389 19.95 10.08 -0.18
N LYS A 390 20.46 10.07 -1.42
CA LYS A 390 19.92 10.89 -2.51
C LYS A 390 18.48 10.49 -2.84
N THR A 391 18.17 9.19 -2.87
CA THR A 391 16.80 8.70 -3.13
C THR A 391 15.86 9.06 -1.97
N VAL A 392 16.30 8.90 -0.72
CA VAL A 392 15.50 9.30 0.46
C VAL A 392 15.23 10.81 0.46
N ARG A 393 16.18 11.65 0.05
CA ARG A 393 15.98 13.11 -0.07
C ARG A 393 14.89 13.50 -1.07
N VAL A 394 14.53 12.62 -2.01
CA VAL A 394 13.39 12.85 -2.91
C VAL A 394 12.10 13.05 -2.13
N LEU A 395 11.86 12.30 -1.04
CA LEU A 395 10.69 12.52 -0.17
C LEU A 395 10.64 13.93 0.40
N GLN A 396 11.77 14.43 0.91
CA GLN A 396 11.85 15.77 1.47
C GLN A 396 11.62 16.84 0.40
N ARG A 397 12.24 16.66 -0.79
CA ARG A 397 12.02 17.54 -1.94
C ARG A 397 10.54 17.58 -2.31
N CYS A 398 9.89 16.43 -2.41
CA CYS A 398 8.47 16.35 -2.78
C CYS A 398 7.53 17.01 -1.78
N ARG A 399 7.90 17.04 -0.50
CA ARG A 399 7.15 17.76 0.54
C ARG A 399 7.31 19.27 0.48
N GLY A 400 8.35 19.77 -0.16
CA GLY A 400 8.75 21.17 -0.12
C GLY A 400 9.61 21.49 1.11
N GLN A 401 10.25 22.67 1.10
CA GLN A 401 10.96 23.13 2.30
C GLN A 401 9.95 23.44 3.41
N ALA A 402 10.33 23.18 4.66
CA ALA A 402 9.47 23.25 5.86
C ALA A 402 8.89 24.64 6.19
N HIS A 403 9.03 25.64 5.32
CA HIS A 403 8.68 27.04 5.58
C HIS A 403 7.60 27.64 4.69
N ALA A 404 6.94 26.86 3.82
CA ALA A 404 5.73 27.35 3.18
C ALA A 404 4.55 26.53 3.74
N PRO A 405 3.72 27.08 4.64
CA PRO A 405 2.42 26.52 4.88
C PRO A 405 1.72 26.47 3.52
N MET A 406 1.21 25.32 3.11
CA MET A 406 0.22 25.28 2.03
C MET A 406 -0.82 26.33 2.39
N SER A 407 -1.00 27.30 1.54
CA SER A 407 -2.05 28.31 1.76
C SER A 407 -3.33 27.53 2.03
N PRO A 408 -3.96 27.69 3.18
CA PRO A 408 -5.26 27.11 3.40
C PRO A 408 -6.14 27.63 2.28
N LEU A 409 -6.85 26.77 1.62
CA LEU A 409 -8.04 27.15 0.85
C LEU A 409 -8.72 28.22 1.68
N ARG A 410 -8.76 29.44 1.16
CA ARG A 410 -9.27 30.65 1.81
C ARG A 410 -10.43 30.25 2.71
N ASN A 411 -10.20 30.24 4.01
CA ASN A 411 -11.24 30.26 5.00
C ASN A 411 -12.07 31.51 4.71
N ARG A 412 -13.20 31.33 4.06
CA ARG A 412 -14.28 32.30 4.20
C ARG A 412 -14.59 32.33 5.69
N SER A 413 -14.28 33.43 6.31
CA SER A 413 -14.64 33.76 7.66
C SER A 413 -16.09 33.36 7.92
N PRO A 414 -16.39 32.73 9.04
CA PRO A 414 -17.77 32.50 9.41
C PRO A 414 -18.42 33.85 9.66
N HIS A 415 -19.35 34.23 8.79
CA HIS A 415 -20.31 35.32 9.10
C HIS A 415 -21.08 34.89 10.33
N ARG A 416 -21.10 35.77 11.30
CA ARG A 416 -21.88 35.81 12.52
C ARG A 416 -23.35 35.48 12.19
N PRO A 417 -24.06 34.66 12.99
CA PRO A 417 -25.43 34.28 12.71
C PRO A 417 -26.36 35.47 13.02
N GLU A 418 -27.14 35.88 12.03
CA GLU A 418 -28.36 36.64 12.25
C GLU A 418 -29.53 35.66 12.41
N ASP A 419 -30.48 36.03 13.27
CA ASP A 419 -31.58 35.26 13.84
C ASP A 419 -32.54 34.59 12.85
N PRO A 420 -33.27 33.53 13.28
CA PRO A 420 -33.99 32.64 12.39
C PRO A 420 -35.39 33.13 12.09
N LYS A 421 -35.74 33.31 10.83
CA LYS A 421 -37.13 33.27 10.39
C LYS A 421 -37.41 31.95 9.69
N GLY A 422 -38.35 31.20 10.28
CA GLY A 422 -38.66 29.82 9.96
C GLY A 422 -38.97 29.53 8.50
N VAL A 423 -38.32 28.47 7.99
CA VAL A 423 -38.70 27.80 6.75
C VAL A 423 -38.98 26.34 7.07
N ARG A 424 -40.21 25.91 6.75
CA ARG A 424 -40.67 24.52 6.90
C ARG A 424 -39.81 23.61 6.05
N ILE A 425 -39.19 22.65 6.67
CA ILE A 425 -38.35 21.63 6.02
C ILE A 425 -39.23 20.46 5.62
N SER A 426 -39.24 20.14 4.34
CA SER A 426 -39.86 18.93 3.78
C SER A 426 -38.96 17.72 4.03
N THR A 427 -39.53 16.66 4.60
CA THR A 427 -38.85 15.48 5.15
C THR A 427 -38.32 14.47 4.11
N CYS A 428 -38.12 14.85 2.85
CA CYS A 428 -37.66 13.93 1.79
C CYS A 428 -36.21 14.13 1.28
N SER A 429 -35.41 15.03 1.90
CA SER A 429 -34.07 15.36 1.34
C SER A 429 -32.86 15.11 2.24
N GLU A 430 -33.03 14.54 3.43
CA GLU A 430 -31.92 14.41 4.39
C GLU A 430 -30.86 13.39 3.98
N GLN A 431 -31.24 12.29 3.35
CA GLN A 431 -30.24 11.29 2.91
C GLN A 431 -29.35 11.76 1.74
N SER A 432 -29.89 12.58 0.84
CA SER A 432 -29.14 13.12 -0.29
C SER A 432 -28.18 14.27 0.08
N LEU A 433 -28.49 15.01 1.16
CA LEU A 433 -27.69 16.12 1.67
C LEU A 433 -26.47 15.61 2.47
N SER A 434 -26.60 14.50 3.20
CA SER A 434 -25.51 13.91 3.98
C SER A 434 -24.36 13.41 3.11
N VAL A 435 -24.66 12.83 1.94
CA VAL A 435 -23.66 12.29 1.01
C VAL A 435 -22.88 13.39 0.27
N ARG A 436 -23.45 14.58 0.14
CA ARG A 436 -22.78 15.73 -0.49
C ARG A 436 -21.92 16.54 0.47
N SER A 437 -21.95 16.24 1.78
CA SER A 437 -21.11 16.94 2.75
C SER A 437 -19.66 16.49 2.61
N PRO A 438 -18.68 17.39 2.79
CA PRO A 438 -17.26 17.04 2.82
C PRO A 438 -16.94 15.95 3.85
N VAL A 439 -17.61 15.95 4.98
CA VAL A 439 -17.45 14.95 6.06
C VAL A 439 -17.89 13.56 5.60
N SER A 440 -19.01 13.46 4.89
CA SER A 440 -19.51 12.19 4.34
C SER A 440 -18.63 11.63 3.25
N THR A 441 -18.14 12.49 2.34
CA THR A 441 -17.18 12.09 1.28
C THR A 441 -15.87 11.61 1.89
N TRP A 442 -15.38 12.29 2.92
CA TRP A 442 -14.17 11.90 3.63
C TRP A 442 -14.32 10.53 4.30
N ALA A 443 -15.41 10.30 5.03
CA ALA A 443 -15.69 9.01 5.65
C ALA A 443 -15.79 7.88 4.63
N TYR A 444 -16.46 8.10 3.50
CA TYR A 444 -16.52 7.15 2.40
C TYR A 444 -15.13 6.76 1.88
N LEU A 445 -14.26 7.75 1.65
CA LEU A 445 -12.90 7.53 1.12
C LEU A 445 -11.94 6.87 2.12
N GLN A 446 -12.23 6.94 3.41
CA GLN A 446 -11.45 6.27 4.45
C GLN A 446 -11.75 4.76 4.52
N HIS A 447 -12.95 4.34 4.11
CA HIS A 447 -13.43 2.95 4.27
C HIS A 447 -13.75 2.30 2.91
N LEU A 448 -12.89 2.51 1.92
CA LEU A 448 -13.02 1.87 0.62
C LEU A 448 -12.91 0.34 0.76
N ARG A 449 -13.83 -0.37 0.17
CA ARG A 449 -13.82 -1.83 0.11
C ARG A 449 -13.54 -2.27 -1.32
N ALA A 450 -12.70 -3.28 -1.50
CA ALA A 450 -12.31 -3.75 -2.80
C ALA A 450 -12.13 -5.27 -2.84
N ILE A 451 -12.37 -5.85 -4.01
CA ILE A 451 -12.02 -7.22 -4.34
C ILE A 451 -10.58 -7.20 -4.83
N ASP A 452 -9.66 -7.82 -4.12
CA ASP A 452 -8.25 -7.89 -4.47
C ASP A 452 -7.86 -9.19 -5.18
N SER A 453 -8.80 -10.11 -5.33
CA SER A 453 -8.63 -11.33 -6.11
C SER A 453 -8.78 -11.07 -7.60
N GLN A 454 -7.68 -11.14 -8.36
CA GLN A 454 -7.71 -10.98 -9.81
C GLN A 454 -8.58 -12.04 -10.50
N LYS A 455 -8.61 -13.26 -9.95
CA LYS A 455 -9.45 -14.36 -10.44
C LYS A 455 -10.92 -13.99 -10.33
N GLU A 456 -11.33 -13.43 -9.19
CA GLU A 456 -12.72 -13.02 -8.95
C GLU A 456 -13.11 -11.82 -9.81
N LEU A 457 -12.25 -10.80 -9.93
CA LEU A 457 -12.49 -9.67 -10.84
C LEU A 457 -12.67 -10.12 -12.28
N LEU A 458 -11.85 -11.08 -12.75
CA LEU A 458 -11.99 -11.63 -14.10
C LEU A 458 -13.27 -12.45 -14.26
N ARG A 459 -13.70 -13.20 -13.24
CA ARG A 459 -14.98 -13.92 -13.26
C ARG A 459 -16.13 -12.93 -13.44
N LEU A 460 -16.21 -11.93 -12.55
CA LEU A 460 -17.25 -10.87 -12.63
C LEU A 460 -17.23 -10.16 -13.99
N SER A 461 -16.05 -9.85 -14.51
CA SER A 461 -15.91 -9.21 -15.81
C SER A 461 -16.43 -10.06 -16.96
N ARG A 462 -16.26 -11.39 -16.91
CA ARG A 462 -16.80 -12.32 -17.92
C ARG A 462 -18.31 -12.41 -17.83
N ASP A 463 -18.87 -12.37 -16.63
CA ASP A 463 -20.33 -12.36 -16.41
C ASP A 463 -20.97 -11.07 -16.96
N LEU A 464 -20.24 -9.95 -17.00
CA LEU A 464 -20.70 -8.68 -17.53
C LEU A 464 -20.63 -8.61 -19.06
N GLU A 465 -19.53 -9.07 -19.63
CA GLU A 465 -19.28 -9.07 -21.07
C GLU A 465 -18.51 -10.35 -21.45
N SER A 466 -19.19 -11.22 -22.17
CA SER A 466 -18.63 -12.46 -22.73
C SER A 466 -17.62 -12.18 -23.85
#